data_40ccf62e32e1a91357d5dfdc2023a3c4
#
_entry.id   40ccf62e32e1a91357d5dfdc2023a3c4
#
_cell.length_a   1.000
_cell.length_b   1.000
_cell.length_c   1.000
_cell.angle_alpha   90.00
_cell.angle_beta   90.00
_cell.angle_gamma   90.00
#
_symmetry.space_group_name_H-M   'P 1'
#
loop_
_entity.id
_entity.type
_entity.pdbx_description
1 polymer ?
#
loop_
_entity_poly.entity_id
_entity_poly.type
_entity_poly.pdbx_seq_one_letter_code
_entity_poly.pdbx_strand_id
1 'polypeptide(L)'
;AYYLQKYVVYRKRKIYVGKRNFQDLSPLIKKYKEEKFLLPSSDKLKPIVPLMLNELGVKWKQAVFYNTVISDLSDLADVYYDILVFFSPSGIDSLFHNFPDFKQNDTRIAVFGNTTVKAVENKGLRVDISAPTTEMPSMTMALNKYIQNVNKK
;
A
#
# COMPACT_ATOMS: atom_id res chain seq x y z
N ALA A 1 -3.63 -18.13 -2.12
CA ALA A 1 -3.43 -19.55 -1.73
C ALA A 1 -3.28 -20.47 -2.94
N TYR A 2 -4.18 -20.44 -3.92
CA TYR A 2 -4.14 -21.35 -5.10
C TYR A 2 -2.84 -21.25 -5.93
N TYR A 3 -2.25 -20.09 -6.04
CA TYR A 3 -0.99 -19.90 -6.78
C TYR A 3 0.17 -20.74 -6.21
N LEU A 4 0.21 -20.90 -4.89
CA LEU A 4 1.26 -21.67 -4.21
C LEU A 4 1.24 -23.16 -4.54
N GLN A 5 0.14 -23.71 -5.08
CA GLN A 5 0.05 -25.12 -5.48
C GLN A 5 1.11 -25.52 -6.52
N LYS A 6 1.63 -24.55 -7.29
CA LYS A 6 2.69 -24.79 -8.29
C LYS A 6 4.05 -25.05 -7.67
N TYR A 7 4.26 -24.62 -6.42
CA TYR A 7 5.59 -24.59 -5.80
C TYR A 7 5.71 -25.40 -4.54
N VAL A 8 4.61 -25.68 -3.86
CA VAL A 8 4.60 -26.43 -2.59
C VAL A 8 3.53 -27.51 -2.61
N VAL A 9 3.73 -28.57 -1.81
CA VAL A 9 2.73 -29.61 -1.65
C VAL A 9 1.47 -29.01 -1.00
N TYR A 10 0.44 -28.83 -1.81
CA TYR A 10 -0.80 -28.18 -1.39
C TYR A 10 -1.70 -29.15 -0.62
N ARG A 11 -1.82 -28.93 0.70
CA ARG A 11 -2.75 -29.68 1.56
C ARG A 11 -3.90 -28.78 1.98
N LYS A 12 -5.01 -28.81 1.27
CA LYS A 12 -6.20 -27.95 1.50
C LYS A 12 -6.62 -27.85 2.98
N ARG A 13 -6.54 -28.97 3.72
CA ARG A 13 -6.90 -29.01 5.16
C ARG A 13 -5.92 -28.26 6.08
N LYS A 14 -4.75 -27.86 5.58
CA LYS A 14 -3.71 -27.14 6.34
C LYS A 14 -3.51 -25.72 5.86
N ILE A 15 -4.42 -25.20 5.03
CA ILE A 15 -4.35 -23.85 4.50
C ILE A 15 -5.47 -23.02 5.11
N TYR A 16 -5.07 -21.93 5.73
CA TYR A 16 -5.96 -20.99 6.40
C TYR A 16 -5.81 -19.63 5.74
N VAL A 17 -6.90 -18.95 5.50
CA VAL A 17 -6.93 -17.65 4.82
C VAL A 17 -7.69 -16.65 5.68
N GLY A 18 -7.06 -15.51 5.99
CA GLY A 18 -7.74 -14.36 6.59
C GLY A 18 -8.73 -13.73 5.62
N LYS A 19 -9.73 -13.03 6.12
CA LYS A 19 -10.77 -12.39 5.30
C LYS A 19 -10.27 -11.10 4.65
N ARG A 20 -9.68 -10.18 5.43
CA ARG A 20 -9.28 -8.83 4.97
C ARG A 20 -7.88 -8.43 5.41
N ASN A 21 -7.49 -8.76 6.63
CA ASN A 21 -6.25 -8.28 7.22
C ASN A 21 -5.57 -9.37 8.07
N PHE A 22 -4.38 -9.04 8.58
CA PHE A 22 -3.58 -9.97 9.38
C PHE A 22 -4.26 -10.34 10.71
N GLN A 23 -5.07 -9.44 11.29
CA GLN A 23 -5.79 -9.67 12.54
C GLN A 23 -6.74 -10.87 12.47
N ASP A 24 -7.30 -11.14 11.30
CA ASP A 24 -8.20 -12.28 11.08
C ASP A 24 -7.53 -13.64 11.34
N LEU A 25 -6.20 -13.67 11.28
CA LEU A 25 -5.39 -14.87 11.54
C LEU A 25 -5.04 -15.06 13.02
N SER A 26 -5.24 -14.04 13.86
CA SER A 26 -4.86 -14.09 15.29
C SER A 26 -5.41 -15.30 16.05
N PRO A 27 -6.70 -15.69 15.92
CA PRO A 27 -7.24 -16.86 16.63
C PRO A 27 -6.54 -18.15 16.19
N LEU A 28 -6.19 -18.24 14.92
CA LEU A 28 -5.49 -19.39 14.36
C LEU A 28 -4.05 -19.46 14.84
N ILE A 29 -3.33 -18.33 14.77
CA ILE A 29 -1.94 -18.22 15.25
C ILE A 29 -1.90 -18.59 16.73
N LYS A 30 -2.83 -18.09 17.54
CA LYS A 30 -2.95 -18.43 18.97
C LYS A 30 -3.21 -19.92 19.19
N LYS A 31 -4.00 -20.58 18.34
CA LYS A 31 -4.25 -22.03 18.40
C LYS A 31 -2.97 -22.84 18.21
N TYR A 32 -2.06 -22.37 17.38
CA TYR A 32 -0.80 -23.04 17.05
C TYR A 32 0.42 -22.34 17.67
N LYS A 33 0.26 -21.68 18.82
CA LYS A 33 1.30 -20.85 19.46
C LYS A 33 2.63 -21.56 19.75
N GLU A 34 2.62 -22.87 19.90
CA GLU A 34 3.83 -23.68 20.15
C GLU A 34 4.67 -23.91 18.85
N GLU A 35 4.07 -23.64 17.71
CA GLU A 35 4.75 -23.79 16.41
C GLU A 35 5.67 -22.60 16.12
N LYS A 36 6.61 -22.80 15.20
CA LYS A 36 7.48 -21.73 14.67
C LYS A 36 6.86 -21.14 13.41
N PHE A 37 6.70 -19.81 13.38
CA PHE A 37 6.14 -19.12 12.25
C PHE A 37 7.23 -18.49 11.38
N LEU A 38 7.16 -18.70 10.08
CA LEU A 38 7.92 -17.94 9.08
C LEU A 38 7.00 -16.94 8.43
N LEU A 39 7.40 -15.66 8.41
CA LEU A 39 6.66 -14.56 7.79
C LEU A 39 7.39 -14.10 6.52
N PRO A 40 7.04 -14.65 5.34
CA PRO A 40 7.53 -14.13 4.07
C PRO A 40 6.94 -12.75 3.81
N SER A 41 7.79 -11.77 3.56
CA SER A 41 7.33 -10.38 3.34
C SER A 41 8.35 -9.59 2.52
N SER A 42 8.00 -8.33 2.21
CA SER A 42 8.99 -7.35 1.76
C SER A 42 9.85 -6.86 2.93
N ASP A 43 10.91 -6.14 2.62
CA ASP A 43 11.72 -5.38 3.57
C ASP A 43 10.87 -4.39 4.39
N LYS A 44 9.86 -3.76 3.74
CA LYS A 44 8.94 -2.80 4.36
C LYS A 44 7.70 -3.49 4.93
N LEU A 45 7.87 -4.15 6.07
CA LEU A 45 6.76 -4.78 6.78
C LEU A 45 5.94 -3.73 7.57
N LYS A 46 4.61 -3.81 7.50
CA LYS A 46 3.74 -2.95 8.34
C LYS A 46 4.01 -3.20 9.82
N PRO A 47 4.28 -2.18 10.64
CA PRO A 47 4.65 -2.33 12.06
C PRO A 47 3.65 -3.12 12.89
N ILE A 48 2.37 -3.07 12.55
CA ILE A 48 1.30 -3.78 13.26
C ILE A 48 1.48 -5.31 13.23
N VAL A 49 2.11 -5.87 12.20
CA VAL A 49 2.26 -7.33 12.07
C VAL A 49 3.27 -7.89 13.08
N PRO A 50 4.50 -7.36 13.20
CA PRO A 50 5.42 -7.76 14.27
C PRO A 50 4.84 -7.55 15.67
N LEU A 51 4.19 -6.40 15.91
CA LEU A 51 3.58 -6.11 17.21
C LEU A 51 2.58 -7.20 17.60
N MET A 52 1.67 -7.55 16.72
CA MET A 52 0.68 -8.60 16.98
C MET A 52 1.30 -9.99 17.19
N LEU A 53 2.32 -10.35 16.43
CA LEU A 53 3.01 -11.64 16.63
C LEU A 53 3.72 -11.70 17.97
N ASN A 54 4.32 -10.60 18.42
CA ASN A 54 4.95 -10.48 19.73
C ASN A 54 3.92 -10.53 20.86
N GLU A 55 2.79 -9.81 20.73
CA GLU A 55 1.67 -9.85 21.68
C GLU A 55 1.05 -11.24 21.84
N LEU A 56 0.99 -12.01 20.75
CA LEU A 56 0.53 -13.40 20.78
C LEU A 56 1.55 -14.37 21.41
N GLY A 57 2.76 -13.91 21.69
CA GLY A 57 3.82 -14.69 22.33
C GLY A 57 4.33 -15.85 21.49
N VAL A 58 4.23 -15.77 20.16
CA VAL A 58 4.65 -16.85 19.25
C VAL A 58 6.10 -16.70 18.80
N LYS A 59 6.75 -17.82 18.52
CA LYS A 59 8.10 -17.85 17.92
C LYS A 59 7.98 -17.59 16.43
N TRP A 60 8.49 -16.46 15.96
CA TRP A 60 8.43 -16.12 14.54
C TRP A 60 9.73 -15.54 14.00
N LYS A 61 9.92 -15.64 12.68
CA LYS A 61 11.04 -15.05 11.95
C LYS A 61 10.53 -14.45 10.64
N GLN A 62 10.95 -13.22 10.34
CA GLN A 62 10.76 -12.62 9.03
C GLN A 62 11.70 -13.22 8.00
N ALA A 63 11.18 -13.54 6.83
CA ALA A 63 11.95 -13.86 5.64
C ALA A 63 11.69 -12.79 4.58
N VAL A 64 12.66 -11.92 4.34
CA VAL A 64 12.57 -10.90 3.29
C VAL A 64 12.74 -11.57 1.94
N PHE A 65 11.67 -11.56 1.13
CA PHE A 65 11.64 -12.19 -0.20
C PHE A 65 11.87 -11.17 -1.32
N TYR A 66 11.58 -9.90 -1.09
CA TYR A 66 11.80 -8.82 -2.04
C TYR A 66 11.99 -7.49 -1.33
N ASN A 67 12.73 -6.60 -1.97
CA ASN A 67 12.93 -5.24 -1.51
C ASN A 67 12.10 -4.27 -2.34
N THR A 68 11.53 -3.25 -1.66
CA THR A 68 10.88 -2.15 -2.34
C THR A 68 11.91 -1.07 -2.60
N VAL A 69 12.27 -0.90 -3.86
CA VAL A 69 13.24 0.11 -4.30
C VAL A 69 12.52 1.27 -4.99
N ILE A 70 13.12 2.45 -4.92
CA ILE A 70 12.69 3.62 -5.67
C ILE A 70 13.33 3.50 -7.04
N SER A 71 12.51 3.59 -8.09
CA SER A 71 13.00 3.65 -9.47
C SER A 71 13.52 5.05 -9.78
N ASP A 72 14.54 5.13 -10.61
CA ASP A 72 14.97 6.40 -11.23
C ASP A 72 13.88 6.87 -12.21
N LEU A 73 13.45 8.10 -12.06
CA LEU A 73 12.44 8.77 -12.88
C LEU A 73 13.01 10.05 -13.51
N SER A 74 14.32 10.15 -13.67
CA SER A 74 14.98 11.32 -14.23
C SER A 74 14.53 11.65 -15.67
N ASP A 75 14.10 10.64 -16.43
CA ASP A 75 13.49 10.76 -17.75
C ASP A 75 12.15 11.52 -17.76
N LEU A 76 11.53 11.69 -16.61
CA LEU A 76 10.27 12.43 -16.46
C LEU A 76 10.45 13.86 -15.92
N ALA A 77 11.68 14.33 -15.74
CA ALA A 77 11.97 15.62 -15.12
C ALA A 77 11.36 16.81 -15.92
N ASP A 78 11.35 16.71 -17.25
CA ASP A 78 10.84 17.75 -18.15
C ASP A 78 9.38 17.52 -18.56
N VAL A 79 8.70 16.53 -17.97
CA VAL A 79 7.32 16.19 -18.30
C VAL A 79 6.37 16.82 -17.30
N TYR A 80 5.45 17.66 -17.80
CA TYR A 80 4.36 18.20 -16.99
C TYR A 80 3.17 17.26 -17.01
N TYR A 81 2.65 16.95 -15.82
CA TYR A 81 1.43 16.16 -15.64
C TYR A 81 0.35 16.97 -14.95
N ASP A 82 -0.85 17.00 -15.52
CA ASP A 82 -2.01 17.67 -14.94
C ASP A 82 -2.46 17.00 -13.63
N ILE A 83 -2.32 15.67 -13.55
CA ILE A 83 -2.74 14.89 -12.39
C ILE A 83 -1.68 13.84 -12.05
N LEU A 84 -1.21 13.84 -10.81
CA LEU A 84 -0.38 12.77 -10.23
C LEU A 84 -1.25 11.88 -9.35
N VAL A 85 -1.14 10.56 -9.53
CA VAL A 85 -1.97 9.58 -8.81
C VAL A 85 -1.10 8.72 -7.90
N PHE A 86 -1.44 8.67 -6.60
CA PHE A 86 -0.71 7.92 -5.60
C PHE A 86 -1.59 6.90 -4.88
N PHE A 87 -1.12 5.65 -4.82
CA PHE A 87 -1.80 4.54 -4.16
C PHE A 87 -1.18 4.17 -2.80
N SER A 88 -0.04 4.76 -2.46
CA SER A 88 0.67 4.48 -1.21
C SER A 88 1.59 5.62 -0.78
N PRO A 89 1.93 5.73 0.52
CA PRO A 89 2.92 6.68 1.02
C PRO A 89 4.28 6.57 0.32
N SER A 90 4.71 5.37 -0.06
CA SER A 90 5.98 5.17 -0.76
C SER A 90 6.04 5.84 -2.14
N GLY A 91 4.89 6.09 -2.78
CA GLY A 91 4.85 6.89 -4.00
C GLY A 91 5.22 8.35 -3.75
N ILE A 92 4.81 8.92 -2.61
CA ILE A 92 5.18 10.28 -2.22
C ILE A 92 6.67 10.35 -1.90
N ASP A 93 7.20 9.34 -1.19
CA ASP A 93 8.64 9.26 -0.92
C ASP A 93 9.45 9.16 -2.22
N SER A 94 8.95 8.41 -3.20
CA SER A 94 9.55 8.29 -4.54
C SER A 94 9.54 9.62 -5.30
N LEU A 95 8.44 10.38 -5.24
CA LEU A 95 8.34 11.70 -5.85
C LEU A 95 9.45 12.61 -5.31
N PHE A 96 9.56 12.77 -4.00
CA PHE A 96 10.56 13.66 -3.41
C PHE A 96 11.99 13.12 -3.45
N HIS A 97 12.18 11.82 -3.63
CA HIS A 97 13.50 11.25 -3.88
C HIS A 97 14.02 11.63 -5.27
N ASN A 98 13.16 11.53 -6.29
CA ASN A 98 13.52 11.84 -7.67
C ASN A 98 13.47 13.35 -7.97
N PHE A 99 12.55 14.07 -7.32
CA PHE A 99 12.30 15.49 -7.53
C PHE A 99 12.26 16.24 -6.20
N PRO A 100 13.42 16.48 -5.53
CA PRO A 100 13.49 17.10 -4.21
C PRO A 100 12.82 18.48 -4.14
N ASP A 101 12.90 19.24 -5.23
CA ASP A 101 12.37 20.59 -5.35
C ASP A 101 10.95 20.64 -5.93
N PHE A 102 10.25 19.49 -5.98
CA PHE A 102 8.91 19.41 -6.53
C PHE A 102 7.96 20.42 -5.87
N LYS A 103 7.31 21.23 -6.69
CA LYS A 103 6.25 22.17 -6.28
C LYS A 103 4.97 21.78 -7.01
N GLN A 104 3.92 21.61 -6.26
CA GLN A 104 2.65 21.15 -6.81
C GLN A 104 2.04 22.11 -7.83
N ASN A 105 2.14 23.44 -7.59
CA ASN A 105 1.55 24.48 -8.44
C ASN A 105 0.10 24.11 -8.86
N ASP A 106 -0.13 24.01 -10.17
CA ASP A 106 -1.43 23.66 -10.76
C ASP A 106 -1.64 22.14 -10.96
N THR A 107 -0.63 21.32 -10.71
CA THR A 107 -0.77 19.87 -10.75
C THR A 107 -1.77 19.40 -9.69
N ARG A 108 -2.70 18.56 -10.08
CA ARG A 108 -3.66 17.95 -9.16
C ARG A 108 -3.09 16.67 -8.57
N ILE A 109 -3.32 16.44 -7.29
CA ILE A 109 -2.89 15.22 -6.60
C ILE A 109 -4.11 14.37 -6.25
N ALA A 110 -4.14 13.16 -6.82
CA ALA A 110 -5.14 12.14 -6.54
C ALA A 110 -4.55 11.05 -5.66
N VAL A 111 -5.22 10.69 -4.56
CA VAL A 111 -4.72 9.72 -3.58
C VAL A 111 -5.74 8.63 -3.26
N PHE A 112 -5.22 7.40 -3.05
CA PHE A 112 -6.03 6.27 -2.62
C PHE A 112 -5.68 5.87 -1.18
N GLY A 113 -6.67 6.00 -0.29
CA GLY A 113 -6.57 5.60 1.12
C GLY A 113 -6.00 6.68 2.05
N ASN A 114 -6.49 6.68 3.29
CA ASN A 114 -6.20 7.72 4.30
C ASN A 114 -4.71 7.81 4.67
N THR A 115 -3.97 6.72 4.61
CA THR A 115 -2.51 6.73 4.88
C THR A 115 -1.76 7.52 3.82
N THR A 116 -2.21 7.45 2.56
CA THR A 116 -1.63 8.20 1.44
C THR A 116 -2.01 9.69 1.53
N VAL A 117 -3.26 9.99 1.91
CA VAL A 117 -3.70 11.38 2.21
C VAL A 117 -2.75 12.03 3.21
N LYS A 118 -2.55 11.39 4.37
CA LYS A 118 -1.65 11.90 5.42
C LYS A 118 -0.21 12.09 4.93
N ALA A 119 0.29 11.20 4.08
CA ALA A 119 1.64 11.31 3.53
C ALA A 119 1.80 12.54 2.62
N VAL A 120 0.78 12.86 1.81
CA VAL A 120 0.75 14.07 0.96
C VAL A 120 0.71 15.33 1.83
N GLU A 121 -0.21 15.38 2.80
CA GLU A 121 -0.38 16.52 3.71
C GLU A 121 0.87 16.78 4.55
N ASN A 122 1.54 15.73 5.04
CA ASN A 122 2.79 15.84 5.80
C ASN A 122 3.95 16.43 4.98
N LYS A 123 3.88 16.39 3.66
CA LYS A 123 4.83 17.05 2.75
C LYS A 123 4.38 18.46 2.34
N GLY A 124 3.31 18.98 2.95
CA GLY A 124 2.78 20.30 2.64
C GLY A 124 2.08 20.40 1.28
N LEU A 125 1.71 19.26 0.69
CA LEU A 125 1.01 19.21 -0.59
C LEU A 125 -0.51 19.17 -0.38
N ARG A 126 -1.25 19.66 -1.39
CA ARG A 126 -2.70 19.65 -1.42
C ARG A 126 -3.23 18.35 -2.02
N VAL A 127 -4.26 17.76 -1.40
CA VAL A 127 -5.01 16.64 -1.97
C VAL A 127 -6.21 17.20 -2.72
N ASP A 128 -6.28 17.00 -4.04
CA ASP A 128 -7.36 17.47 -4.88
C ASP A 128 -8.44 16.40 -5.10
N ILE A 129 -8.04 15.13 -5.15
CA ILE A 129 -8.92 13.99 -5.41
C ILE A 129 -8.59 12.88 -4.41
N SER A 130 -9.61 12.39 -3.68
CA SER A 130 -9.45 11.33 -2.69
C SER A 130 -10.40 10.17 -2.96
N ALA A 131 -9.87 8.94 -2.89
CA ALA A 131 -10.60 7.68 -2.95
C ALA A 131 -10.02 6.70 -1.90
N PRO A 132 -10.76 5.66 -1.44
CA PRO A 132 -12.18 5.43 -1.73
C PRO A 132 -13.12 6.32 -0.92
N THR A 133 -14.23 6.69 -1.50
CA THR A 133 -15.38 7.27 -0.80
C THR A 133 -16.61 6.41 -1.04
N THR A 134 -17.70 6.67 -0.32
CA THR A 134 -18.96 5.95 -0.53
C THR A 134 -19.47 6.08 -1.97
N GLU A 135 -19.31 7.25 -2.57
CA GLU A 135 -19.72 7.51 -3.96
C GLU A 135 -18.69 7.10 -5.00
N MET A 136 -17.42 7.08 -4.63
CA MET A 136 -16.28 6.81 -5.52
C MET A 136 -15.37 5.77 -4.90
N PRO A 137 -15.77 4.49 -4.90
CA PRO A 137 -15.02 3.40 -4.28
C PRO A 137 -13.71 3.03 -5.01
N SER A 138 -13.48 3.56 -6.22
CA SER A 138 -12.25 3.33 -6.99
C SER A 138 -11.61 4.66 -7.42
N MET A 139 -10.30 4.63 -7.67
CA MET A 139 -9.57 5.79 -8.18
C MET A 139 -10.05 6.21 -9.57
N THR A 140 -10.36 5.25 -10.44
CA THR A 140 -10.87 5.52 -11.78
C THR A 140 -12.21 6.27 -11.75
N MET A 141 -13.11 5.91 -10.83
CA MET A 141 -14.38 6.64 -10.65
C MET A 141 -14.14 8.07 -10.14
N ALA A 142 -13.22 8.24 -9.19
CA ALA A 142 -12.88 9.54 -8.64
C ALA A 142 -12.29 10.47 -9.71
N LEU A 143 -11.35 9.97 -10.51
CA LEU A 143 -10.75 10.71 -11.61
C LEU A 143 -11.79 11.07 -12.68
N ASN A 144 -12.63 10.12 -13.08
CA ASN A 144 -13.68 10.38 -14.08
C ASN A 144 -14.64 11.47 -13.62
N LYS A 145 -15.13 11.40 -12.38
CA LYS A 145 -16.02 12.42 -11.79
C LYS A 145 -15.35 13.80 -11.75
N TYR A 146 -14.07 13.84 -11.35
CA TYR A 146 -13.31 15.09 -11.30
C TYR A 146 -13.17 15.71 -12.69
N ILE A 147 -12.72 14.95 -13.69
CA ILE A 147 -12.51 15.41 -15.07
C ILE A 147 -13.83 15.89 -15.68
N GLN A 148 -14.93 15.15 -15.48
CA GLN A 148 -16.24 15.58 -15.96
C GLN A 148 -16.71 16.90 -15.34
N ASN A 149 -16.42 17.13 -14.06
CA ASN A 149 -16.81 18.38 -13.38
C ASN A 149 -15.98 19.58 -13.85
N VAL A 150 -14.70 19.37 -14.13
CA VAL A 150 -13.81 20.44 -14.63
C VAL A 150 -14.16 20.81 -16.08
N ASN A 151 -14.47 19.82 -16.91
CA ASN A 151 -14.79 20.03 -18.34
C ASN A 151 -16.22 20.53 -18.61
N LYS A 152 -17.09 20.58 -17.58
CA LYS A 152 -18.45 21.15 -17.70
C LYS A 152 -18.48 22.69 -17.57
N LYS A 153 -17.33 23.30 -17.37
CA LYS A 153 -17.16 24.76 -17.42
C LYS A 153 -16.75 25.18 -18.83
#